data_be8bfbf0de6670255e2f11401c4bd077
#
_entry.id   be8bfbf0de6670255e2f11401c4bd077
#
_cell.length_a   1.000
_cell.length_b   1.000
_cell.length_c   1.000
_cell.angle_alpha   90.00
_cell.angle_beta   90.00
_cell.angle_gamma   90.00
#
_symmetry.space_group_name_H-M   'P 1'
#
loop_
_entity.id
_entity.type
_entity.pdbx_description
1 polymer ?
#
loop_
_entity_poly.entity_id
_entity_poly.type
_entity_poly.pdbx_seq_one_letter_code
_entity_poly.pdbx_strand_id
1 'polypeptide(L)'
;MPYMAYVDQYGQPGEMGQDSKQIILTPALCRAARGLLDWTQSELAERSEISRSTIRDYEGSRHDVHRATAAQIRRAFEDGGVVFMEVEGCGLGVCQKGNSTSRPA
;
A
#
# COMPACT_ATOMS: atom_id res chain seq x y z
N MET A 1 19.07 8.65 18.67
CA MET A 1 18.88 8.09 18.27
C MET A 1 18.56 7.54 18.10
N PRO A 2 18.44 7.69 18.35
CA PRO A 2 18.09 7.15 18.03
C PRO A 2 17.90 6.69 17.44
N TYR A 3 17.63 6.99 17.56
CA TYR A 3 17.54 6.46 16.80
C TYR A 3 17.87 6.22 16.31
N MET A 4 17.94 6.46 16.52
CA MET A 4 18.24 6.23 15.88
C MET A 4 18.26 5.80 15.31
N ALA A 5 18.13 6.06 15.35
CA ALA A 5 18.14 5.73 14.73
C ALA A 5 18.20 5.27 13.89
N TYR A 6 18.34 5.37 13.58
CA TYR A 6 18.39 5.02 12.70
C TYR A 6 18.94 5.11 11.94
N VAL A 7 19.19 5.20 11.78
CA VAL A 7 19.44 5.34 11.06
C VAL A 7 19.69 4.64 10.25
N ASP A 8 19.87 4.64 10.02
CA ASP A 8 19.93 4.14 9.33
C ASP A 8 20.52 3.46 8.67
N GLN A 9 20.82 3.38 8.50
CA GLN A 9 21.15 2.82 8.01
C GLN A 9 21.72 3.12 7.18
N TYR A 10 21.85 3.61 7.14
CA TYR A 10 21.95 4.15 6.57
C TYR A 10 22.14 4.89 6.91
N GLY A 11 22.27 5.26 7.50
CA GLY A 11 22.12 5.73 8.13
C GLY A 11 21.78 6.56 8.37
N GLN A 12 21.47 7.09 8.66
CA GLN A 12 20.84 7.71 9.08
C GLN A 12 20.12 7.77 9.69
N PRO A 13 20.09 8.04 10.21
CA PRO A 13 19.16 7.94 10.96
C PRO A 13 18.28 8.23 10.88
N GLY A 14 18.13 8.36 10.82
CA GLY A 14 17.31 8.44 10.79
C GLY A 14 16.76 8.85 10.29
N GLU A 15 16.56 9.27 10.20
CA GLU A 15 15.86 9.46 9.83
C GLU A 15 15.32 9.17 9.25
N MET A 16 15.44 8.95 9.25
CA MET A 16 14.81 8.48 8.89
C MET A 16 14.07 8.11 8.90
N GLY A 17 13.79 8.07 8.88
CA GLY A 17 13.16 7.47 9.09
C GLY A 17 12.21 7.25 8.85
N GLN A 18 12.06 7.67 8.96
CA GLN A 18 10.99 7.63 8.63
C GLN A 18 10.44 6.77 7.62
N ASP A 19 10.92 6.48 6.73
CA ASP A 19 10.50 5.61 5.78
C ASP A 19 10.29 4.28 6.22
N SER A 20 10.98 3.89 7.16
CA SER A 20 10.79 2.60 7.70
C SER A 20 9.43 2.45 8.22
N LYS A 21 8.76 3.54 8.47
CA LYS A 21 7.46 3.45 8.98
C LYS A 21 6.45 3.33 7.91
N GLN A 22 6.84 3.41 6.68
CA GLN A 22 5.85 3.33 5.67
C GLN A 22 5.35 1.94 5.53
N ILE A 23 4.08 1.80 5.37
CA ILE A 23 3.47 0.52 5.17
C ILE A 23 3.76 0.06 3.77
N ILE A 24 4.35 -1.11 3.68
CA ILE A 24 4.65 -1.67 2.39
C ILE A 24 3.47 -2.52 1.99
N LEU A 25 3.10 -2.43 0.74
CA LEU A 25 1.99 -3.20 0.23
C LEU A 25 2.28 -4.69 0.36
N THR A 26 1.28 -5.45 0.68
CA THR A 26 1.37 -6.91 0.68
C THR A 26 0.31 -7.44 -0.25
N PRO A 27 0.44 -8.70 -0.70
CA PRO A 27 -0.61 -9.26 -1.56
C PRO A 27 -2.00 -9.20 -0.92
N ALA A 28 -2.07 -9.45 0.37
CA ALA A 28 -3.37 -9.40 1.05
C ALA A 28 -3.93 -7.99 1.07
N LEU A 29 -3.07 -7.00 1.34
CA LEU A 29 -3.53 -5.62 1.33
C LEU A 29 -3.94 -5.19 -0.06
N CYS A 30 -3.26 -5.70 -1.08
CA CYS A 30 -3.62 -5.39 -2.45
C CYS A 30 -5.02 -5.89 -2.76
N ARG A 31 -5.30 -7.14 -2.40
CA ARG A 31 -6.63 -7.69 -2.62
C ARG A 31 -7.68 -6.93 -1.83
N ALA A 32 -7.35 -6.58 -0.59
CA ALA A 32 -8.30 -5.88 0.27
C ALA A 32 -8.61 -4.49 -0.28
N ALA A 33 -7.58 -3.79 -0.73
CA ALA A 33 -7.80 -2.46 -1.30
C ALA A 33 -8.64 -2.54 -2.55
N ARG A 34 -8.39 -3.55 -3.40
CA ARG A 34 -9.24 -3.72 -4.57
C ARG A 34 -10.68 -3.98 -4.17
N GLY A 35 -10.85 -4.79 -3.12
CA GLY A 35 -12.20 -5.06 -2.65
C GLY A 35 -12.91 -3.82 -2.18
N LEU A 36 -12.19 -2.96 -1.46
CA LEU A 36 -12.78 -1.73 -0.98
C LEU A 36 -13.24 -0.84 -2.13
N LEU A 37 -12.47 -0.79 -3.19
CA LEU A 37 -12.78 0.08 -4.32
C LEU A 37 -13.61 -0.61 -5.39
N ASP A 38 -13.81 -1.90 -5.22
CA ASP A 38 -14.55 -2.70 -6.20
C ASP A 38 -13.83 -2.68 -7.54
N TRP A 39 -12.52 -2.72 -7.51
CA TRP A 39 -11.72 -2.73 -8.73
C TRP A 39 -11.36 -4.14 -9.12
N THR A 40 -11.39 -4.42 -10.40
CA THR A 40 -10.86 -5.67 -10.92
C THR A 40 -9.35 -5.55 -11.02
N GLN A 41 -8.68 -6.68 -11.24
CA GLN A 41 -7.25 -6.66 -11.49
C GLN A 41 -6.93 -5.84 -12.73
N SER A 42 -7.77 -5.92 -13.73
CA SER A 42 -7.58 -5.16 -14.95
C SER A 42 -7.67 -3.65 -14.68
N GLU A 43 -8.60 -3.28 -13.84
CA GLU A 43 -8.76 -1.87 -13.52
C GLU A 43 -7.56 -1.36 -12.73
N LEU A 44 -7.08 -2.15 -11.80
CA LEU A 44 -5.89 -1.78 -11.06
C LEU A 44 -4.69 -1.69 -12.00
N ALA A 45 -4.58 -2.62 -12.94
CA ALA A 45 -3.48 -2.58 -13.91
C ALA A 45 -3.51 -1.27 -14.68
N GLU A 46 -4.67 -0.88 -15.10
CA GLU A 46 -4.79 0.34 -15.86
C GLU A 46 -4.42 1.55 -15.05
N ARG A 47 -4.90 1.61 -13.82
CA ARG A 47 -4.67 2.79 -12.99
C ARG A 47 -3.25 2.87 -12.45
N SER A 48 -2.62 1.73 -12.24
CA SER A 48 -1.27 1.71 -11.72
C SER A 48 -0.23 1.67 -12.82
N GLU A 49 -0.66 1.37 -14.05
CA GLU A 49 0.23 1.21 -15.17
C GLU A 49 1.18 0.02 -14.96
N ILE A 50 0.73 -0.95 -14.23
CA ILE A 50 1.45 -2.19 -14.00
C ILE A 50 0.66 -3.27 -14.73
N SER A 51 1.34 -4.21 -15.37
CA SER A 51 0.65 -5.20 -16.18
C SER A 51 -0.27 -6.06 -15.31
N ARG A 52 -1.36 -6.49 -15.91
CA ARG A 52 -2.32 -7.31 -15.19
C ARG A 52 -1.69 -8.63 -14.73
N SER A 53 -0.82 -9.20 -15.53
CA SER A 53 -0.18 -10.45 -15.13
C SER A 53 0.72 -10.26 -13.92
N THR A 54 1.40 -9.13 -13.83
CA THR A 54 2.22 -8.84 -12.67
C THR A 54 1.34 -8.73 -11.42
N ILE A 55 0.22 -8.04 -11.55
CA ILE A 55 -0.69 -7.89 -10.42
C ILE A 55 -1.25 -9.24 -10.01
N ARG A 56 -1.67 -10.05 -10.99
CA ARG A 56 -2.22 -11.36 -10.70
C ARG A 56 -1.20 -12.22 -9.94
N ASP A 57 0.04 -12.25 -10.42
CA ASP A 57 1.05 -13.07 -9.78
C ASP A 57 1.41 -12.54 -8.41
N TYR A 58 1.42 -11.25 -8.25
CA TYR A 58 1.71 -10.65 -6.96
C TYR A 58 0.59 -10.98 -5.96
N GLU A 59 -0.64 -10.79 -6.36
CA GLU A 59 -1.77 -11.05 -5.45
C GLU A 59 -1.88 -12.53 -5.11
N GLY A 60 -1.43 -13.38 -6.00
CA GLY A 60 -1.41 -14.80 -5.73
C GLY A 60 -0.17 -15.28 -5.02
N SER A 61 0.70 -14.36 -4.65
CA SER A 61 1.95 -14.65 -3.96
C SER A 61 2.86 -15.55 -4.77
N ARG A 62 2.76 -15.45 -6.10
CA ARG A 62 3.64 -16.24 -6.93
C ARG A 62 4.95 -15.56 -7.17
N HIS A 63 4.94 -14.25 -7.21
CA HIS A 63 6.14 -13.46 -7.39
C HIS A 63 6.03 -12.22 -6.58
N ASP A 64 7.15 -11.81 -6.03
CA ASP A 64 7.21 -10.49 -5.42
C ASP A 64 7.41 -9.47 -6.50
N VAL A 65 7.17 -8.23 -6.19
CA VAL A 65 7.44 -7.13 -7.10
C VAL A 65 8.51 -6.27 -6.48
N HIS A 66 9.18 -5.51 -7.32
CA HIS A 66 10.15 -4.56 -6.83
C HIS A 66 9.45 -3.51 -5.98
N ARG A 67 10.22 -2.94 -5.09
CA ARG A 67 9.68 -1.93 -4.20
C ARG A 67 9.04 -0.80 -4.97
N ALA A 68 9.67 -0.38 -6.07
CA ALA A 68 9.10 0.69 -6.87
C ALA A 68 7.77 0.29 -7.49
N THR A 69 7.63 -0.96 -7.88
CA THR A 69 6.36 -1.43 -8.44
C THR A 69 5.30 -1.46 -7.37
N ALA A 70 5.65 -1.93 -6.18
CA ALA A 70 4.70 -1.96 -5.08
C ALA A 70 4.25 -0.54 -4.73
N ALA A 71 5.18 0.41 -4.75
CA ALA A 71 4.85 1.78 -4.46
C ALA A 71 3.92 2.36 -5.51
N GLN A 72 4.11 1.96 -6.75
CA GLN A 72 3.26 2.44 -7.83
C GLN A 72 1.84 1.90 -7.70
N ILE A 73 1.73 0.63 -7.35
CA ILE A 73 0.43 0.02 -7.12
C ILE A 73 -0.25 0.71 -5.92
N ARG A 74 0.50 0.90 -4.85
CA ARG A 74 -0.05 1.55 -3.67
C ARG A 74 -0.53 2.95 -3.98
N ARG A 75 0.23 3.68 -4.78
CA ARG A 75 -0.18 5.03 -5.13
C ARG A 75 -1.50 5.04 -5.89
N ALA A 76 -1.69 4.06 -6.77
CA ALA A 76 -2.96 3.99 -7.49
C ALA A 76 -4.12 3.81 -6.52
N PHE A 77 -3.94 2.99 -5.50
CA PHE A 77 -4.97 2.82 -4.49
C PHE A 77 -5.19 4.10 -3.70
N GLU A 78 -4.10 4.76 -3.32
CA GLU A 78 -4.23 5.99 -2.55
C GLU A 78 -4.96 7.06 -3.35
N ASP A 79 -4.66 7.13 -4.64
CA ASP A 79 -5.37 8.07 -5.50
C ASP A 79 -6.85 7.71 -5.60
N GLY A 80 -7.16 6.45 -5.44
CA GLY A 80 -8.56 6.01 -5.45
C GLY A 80 -9.27 6.15 -4.13
N GLY A 81 -8.55 6.59 -3.09
CA GLY A 81 -9.19 6.83 -1.81
C GLY A 81 -8.92 5.82 -0.73
N VAL A 82 -7.93 4.95 -0.94
CA VAL A 82 -7.58 3.98 0.09
C VAL A 82 -6.49 4.55 0.98
N VAL A 83 -6.63 4.32 2.26
CA VAL A 83 -5.61 4.68 3.24
C VAL A 83 -5.06 3.38 3.81
N PHE A 84 -3.74 3.24 3.75
CA PHE A 84 -3.09 2.10 4.37
C PHE A 84 -2.66 2.53 5.77
N MET A 85 -2.89 1.68 6.73
CA MET A 85 -2.64 2.07 8.09
C MET A 85 -2.09 0.92 8.90
N GLU A 86 -1.45 1.24 9.98
CA GLU A 86 -1.02 0.25 10.94
C GLU A 86 -1.67 0.63 12.25
N VAL A 87 -2.41 -0.30 12.81
CA VAL A 87 -3.16 -0.04 14.03
C VAL A 87 -2.47 -0.76 15.16
N GLU A 88 -2.10 -0.03 16.18
CA GLU A 88 -1.38 -0.58 17.29
C GLU A 88 -2.19 -1.68 17.93
N GLY A 89 -1.57 -2.81 18.15
CA GLY A 89 -2.24 -3.95 18.73
C GLY A 89 -3.09 -4.74 17.77
N CYS A 90 -3.14 -4.31 16.52
CA CYS A 90 -3.99 -4.97 15.56
C CYS A 90 -3.22 -5.38 14.32
N GLY A 91 -2.43 -4.47 13.76
CA GLY A 91 -1.64 -4.78 12.58
C GLY A 91 -1.98 -3.88 11.43
N LEU A 92 -1.66 -4.37 10.25
CA LEU A 92 -1.85 -3.59 9.04
C LEU A 92 -3.30 -3.67 8.58
N GLY A 93 -3.75 -2.60 7.97
CA GLY A 93 -5.11 -2.59 7.45
C GLY A 93 -5.27 -1.56 6.37
N VAL A 94 -6.43 -1.55 5.78
CA VAL A 94 -6.79 -0.57 4.77
C VAL A 94 -8.15 -0.01 5.11
N CYS A 95 -8.35 1.23 4.70
CA CYS A 95 -9.58 1.93 4.96
C CYS A 95 -9.90 2.75 3.74
N GLN A 96 -11.14 2.81 3.35
CA GLN A 96 -11.54 3.66 2.25
C GLN A 96 -11.89 5.01 2.81
N LYS A 97 -11.30 6.06 2.27
CA LYS A 97 -11.60 7.38 2.73
C LYS A 97 -13.05 7.61 2.59
N GLY A 98 -13.64 8.02 3.64
CA GLY A 98 -15.03 8.26 3.62
C GLY A 98 -15.32 9.43 2.79
N ASN A 99 -16.34 9.32 2.02
CA ASN A 99 -16.87 10.41 1.39
C ASN A 99 -18.06 10.66 2.22
N SER A 100 -17.83 11.02 3.41
CA SER A 100 -18.89 11.06 4.37
C SER A 100 -19.96 12.01 3.96
N THR A 101 -19.61 12.97 3.18
CA THR A 101 -20.63 13.88 2.77
C THR A 101 -21.56 13.24 1.80
N SER A 102 -21.15 12.20 1.16
CA SER A 102 -22.01 11.63 0.21
C SER A 102 -22.73 10.47 0.77
N ARG A 103 -22.52 10.15 2.01
CA ARG A 103 -23.20 9.03 2.56
C ARG A 103 -24.32 9.51 3.28
N PRO A 104 -25.45 9.46 2.79
CA PRO A 104 -26.55 9.92 3.52
C PRO A 104 -26.72 8.89 4.49
N ALA A 105 -26.31 8.72 5.25
CA ALA A 105 -26.53 7.81 6.29
C ALA A 105 -27.44 6.76 6.02
#